data_25b2085200a10b23c2c2a9a68bb92440
#
_entry.id   25b2085200a10b23c2c2a9a68bb92440
#
_cell.length_a   1.000
_cell.length_b   1.000
_cell.length_c   1.000
_cell.angle_alpha   90.00
_cell.angle_beta   90.00
_cell.angle_gamma   90.00
#
_symmetry.space_group_name_H-M   'P 1'
#
loop_
_entity.id
_entity.type
_entity.pdbx_description
1 polymer ?
#
loop_
_entity_poly.entity_id
_entity_poly.type
_entity_poly.pdbx_seq_one_letter_code
_entity_poly.pdbx_strand_id
1 'polypeptide(L)'
;TIVTSFKTDGLHRLVRDREKMHKVSMQTYGGNVRYATPGLCIGLTALSYSFGNYSIQPDPKPYNLFYFRGNRNLNISVDYLLKNKLIKFYGETALSRNGAVASLNALQLTPASYFSLLLLYRYYDKRYQAFFGNAFSQNSAVRNEQGMYIGMQWTPFARWKLSAYADVFRFPWLKYGVDAPSTGKEYMLQLDYTPSRNLSVYVRYKYKQRENITPYHQQRLRMQALYTISSSVSLRTSADGICYTEANEKSRGWMIAQSVGWKPVDVPVQTDFHIAGFHTDNYRTRISSYEKNILYAFNMPSFYGKGVRLALSFRWDIVKQLSVSAKLGYTYYADRDVVGTDLEEIEGNIKADIYTLLRWKF
;
A
#
# COMPACT_ATOMS: atom_id res chain seq x y z
N THR A 1 29.96 -15.85 -5.20
CA THR A 1 28.90 -16.34 -4.28
C THR A 1 27.53 -16.12 -4.91
N ILE A 2 26.67 -17.14 -4.87
CA ILE A 2 25.32 -17.09 -5.42
C ILE A 2 24.35 -16.64 -4.31
N VAL A 3 23.40 -15.75 -4.67
CA VAL A 3 22.33 -15.26 -3.80
C VAL A 3 20.98 -15.56 -4.47
N THR A 4 20.15 -16.36 -3.82
CA THR A 4 18.85 -16.78 -4.39
C THR A 4 17.71 -15.81 -4.11
N SER A 5 17.76 -15.10 -2.99
CA SER A 5 16.71 -14.15 -2.57
C SER A 5 17.24 -13.10 -1.60
N PHE A 6 16.57 -11.96 -1.57
CA PHE A 6 16.77 -10.91 -0.56
C PHE A 6 15.58 -10.84 0.38
N LYS A 7 15.87 -10.61 1.65
CA LYS A 7 14.86 -10.20 2.61
C LYS A 7 14.79 -8.66 2.61
N THR A 8 13.68 -8.10 2.14
CA THR A 8 13.49 -6.66 1.95
C THR A 8 12.45 -6.03 2.87
N ASP A 9 11.87 -6.81 3.78
CA ASP A 9 10.84 -6.36 4.72
C ASP A 9 11.40 -5.56 5.92
N GLY A 10 12.74 -5.53 6.09
CA GLY A 10 13.41 -4.86 7.20
C GLY A 10 13.24 -5.54 8.57
N LEU A 11 12.60 -6.70 8.63
CA LEU A 11 12.30 -7.42 9.86
C LEU A 11 13.31 -8.54 10.09
N HIS A 12 14.09 -8.45 11.17
CA HIS A 12 15.07 -9.47 11.59
C HIS A 12 14.56 -10.19 12.85
N ARG A 13 13.48 -10.94 12.72
CA ARG A 13 12.76 -11.58 13.84
C ARG A 13 13.35 -12.92 14.24
N LEU A 14 13.85 -13.68 13.28
CA LEU A 14 14.34 -15.04 13.47
C LEU A 14 15.86 -15.07 13.53
N VAL A 15 16.42 -16.07 14.19
CA VAL A 15 17.88 -16.30 14.26
C VAL A 15 18.48 -16.37 12.84
N ARG A 16 17.86 -17.15 11.95
CA ARG A 16 18.27 -17.28 10.54
C ARG A 16 18.29 -15.93 9.77
N ASP A 17 17.44 -14.96 10.15
CA ASP A 17 17.42 -13.65 9.52
C ASP A 17 18.63 -12.81 9.97
N ARG A 18 19.02 -12.93 11.25
CA ARG A 18 20.21 -12.27 11.80
C ARG A 18 21.50 -12.86 11.21
N GLU A 19 21.55 -14.16 11.01
CA GLU A 19 22.71 -14.84 10.37
C GLU A 19 22.93 -14.39 8.92
N LYS A 20 21.85 -14.02 8.22
CA LYS A 20 21.87 -13.51 6.84
C LYS A 20 22.10 -12.00 6.72
N MET A 21 22.08 -11.28 7.83
CA MET A 21 22.25 -9.83 7.85
C MET A 21 23.67 -9.43 7.39
N HIS A 22 23.78 -8.34 6.63
CA HIS A 22 25.06 -7.79 6.13
C HIS A 22 25.92 -8.75 5.29
N LYS A 23 25.33 -9.79 4.69
CA LYS A 23 26.08 -10.78 3.88
C LYS A 23 26.29 -10.33 2.44
N VAL A 24 25.50 -9.40 1.92
CA VAL A 24 25.60 -8.92 0.54
C VAL A 24 25.74 -7.41 0.53
N SER A 25 26.77 -6.93 -0.15
CA SER A 25 26.97 -5.51 -0.40
C SER A 25 26.43 -5.13 -1.77
N MET A 26 25.88 -3.94 -1.89
CA MET A 26 25.44 -3.36 -3.14
C MET A 26 26.00 -1.95 -3.27
N GLN A 27 26.62 -1.67 -4.40
CA GLN A 27 27.05 -0.34 -4.78
C GLN A 27 26.07 0.23 -5.78
N THR A 28 25.64 1.47 -5.57
CA THR A 28 24.65 2.15 -6.42
C THR A 28 25.18 3.51 -6.79
N TYR A 29 25.16 3.82 -8.09
CA TYR A 29 25.56 5.10 -8.66
C TYR A 29 24.44 5.60 -9.56
N GLY A 30 24.12 6.87 -9.47
CA GLY A 30 23.09 7.43 -10.33
C GLY A 30 23.06 8.93 -10.32
N GLY A 31 22.32 9.49 -11.25
CA GLY A 31 22.11 10.92 -11.38
C GLY A 31 20.83 11.22 -12.16
N ASN A 32 20.35 12.44 -11.96
CA ASN A 32 19.19 12.99 -12.65
C ASN A 32 19.56 14.39 -13.16
N VAL A 33 19.23 14.66 -14.41
CA VAL A 33 19.28 15.99 -15.00
C VAL A 33 17.88 16.39 -15.43
N ARG A 34 17.44 17.58 -15.06
CA ARG A 34 16.09 18.05 -15.32
C ARG A 34 16.10 19.45 -15.89
N TYR A 35 15.35 19.63 -16.99
CA TYR A 35 15.03 20.91 -17.57
C TYR A 35 13.56 21.25 -17.23
N ALA A 36 13.30 22.43 -16.70
CA ALA A 36 11.95 22.83 -16.25
C ALA A 36 11.64 24.27 -16.63
N THR A 37 10.45 24.44 -17.23
CA THR A 37 9.81 25.72 -17.50
C THR A 37 8.38 25.71 -16.94
N PRO A 38 7.65 26.84 -16.89
CA PRO A 38 6.29 26.86 -16.34
C PRO A 38 5.30 25.83 -16.93
N GLY A 39 5.48 25.44 -18.19
CA GLY A 39 4.58 24.49 -18.89
C GLY A 39 5.19 23.15 -19.26
N LEU A 40 6.51 23.01 -19.18
CA LEU A 40 7.27 21.85 -19.61
C LEU A 40 8.33 21.46 -18.59
N CYS A 41 8.36 20.17 -18.23
CA CYS A 41 9.46 19.59 -17.47
C CYS A 41 9.89 18.29 -18.16
N ILE A 42 11.18 18.12 -18.39
CA ILE A 42 11.79 16.87 -18.93
C ILE A 42 12.95 16.50 -18.04
N GLY A 43 13.01 15.26 -17.59
CA GLY A 43 14.07 14.69 -16.81
C GLY A 43 14.71 13.50 -17.50
N LEU A 44 16.01 13.33 -17.31
CA LEU A 44 16.76 12.15 -17.67
C LEU A 44 17.41 11.58 -16.41
N THR A 45 17.11 10.31 -16.11
CA THR A 45 17.68 9.62 -14.94
C THR A 45 18.49 8.41 -15.41
N ALA A 46 19.65 8.20 -14.80
CA ALA A 46 20.44 6.98 -14.98
C ALA A 46 20.78 6.42 -13.59
N LEU A 47 20.61 5.11 -13.41
CA LEU A 47 20.88 4.40 -12.17
C LEU A 47 21.58 3.08 -12.47
N SER A 48 22.80 2.92 -11.99
CA SER A 48 23.57 1.69 -12.07
C SER A 48 23.76 1.09 -10.69
N TYR A 49 23.62 -0.22 -10.57
CA TYR A 49 23.91 -0.93 -9.33
C TYR A 49 24.66 -2.24 -9.59
N SER A 50 25.54 -2.59 -8.63
CA SER A 50 26.39 -3.74 -8.67
C SER A 50 26.44 -4.44 -7.32
N PHE A 51 26.39 -5.77 -7.36
CA PHE A 51 26.52 -6.64 -6.19
C PHE A 51 27.97 -7.18 -6.02
N GLY A 52 28.94 -6.59 -6.73
CA GLY A 52 30.34 -7.01 -6.65
C GLY A 52 30.52 -8.48 -7.06
N ASN A 53 31.06 -9.28 -6.15
CA ASN A 53 31.36 -10.71 -6.36
C ASN A 53 30.11 -11.62 -6.12
N TYR A 54 28.94 -11.04 -5.81
CA TYR A 54 27.72 -11.78 -5.62
C TYR A 54 26.90 -11.80 -6.91
N SER A 55 26.45 -12.99 -7.31
CA SER A 55 25.56 -13.18 -8.45
C SER A 55 24.16 -13.51 -7.94
N ILE A 56 23.20 -12.72 -8.35
CA ILE A 56 21.78 -12.97 -8.03
C ILE A 56 21.28 -14.05 -8.98
N GLN A 57 20.81 -15.16 -8.42
CA GLN A 57 20.28 -16.30 -9.17
C GLN A 57 19.10 -16.90 -8.42
N PRO A 58 17.87 -16.36 -8.60
CA PRO A 58 16.67 -16.97 -8.05
C PRO A 58 16.50 -18.42 -8.52
N ASP A 59 16.02 -19.28 -7.65
CA ASP A 59 15.71 -20.67 -8.00
C ASP A 59 14.83 -20.70 -9.25
N PRO A 60 15.17 -21.52 -10.27
CA PRO A 60 14.49 -21.51 -11.55
C PRO A 60 13.04 -22.02 -11.39
N LYS A 61 12.09 -21.17 -11.69
CA LYS A 61 10.66 -21.48 -11.77
C LYS A 61 10.09 -20.86 -13.05
N PRO A 62 9.07 -21.43 -13.67
CA PRO A 62 8.50 -20.86 -14.91
C PRO A 62 8.09 -19.40 -14.78
N TYR A 63 7.48 -19.00 -13.66
CA TYR A 63 7.01 -17.64 -13.43
C TYR A 63 8.14 -16.60 -13.26
N ASN A 64 9.36 -17.02 -12.84
CA ASN A 64 10.49 -16.14 -12.60
C ASN A 64 11.58 -16.19 -13.69
N LEU A 65 11.26 -16.77 -14.84
CA LEU A 65 12.21 -16.94 -15.96
C LEU A 65 12.90 -15.63 -16.35
N PHE A 66 12.17 -14.52 -16.32
CA PHE A 66 12.64 -13.18 -16.70
C PHE A 66 13.12 -12.32 -15.52
N TYR A 67 13.20 -12.88 -14.32
CA TYR A 67 13.73 -12.13 -13.18
C TYR A 67 15.22 -11.83 -13.38
N PHE A 68 15.67 -10.79 -12.71
CA PHE A 68 17.09 -10.41 -12.77
C PHE A 68 17.99 -11.58 -12.37
N ARG A 69 19.01 -11.83 -13.19
CA ARG A 69 20.11 -12.76 -12.93
C ARG A 69 21.42 -12.08 -13.29
N GLY A 70 22.40 -12.19 -12.40
CA GLY A 70 23.70 -11.55 -12.58
C GLY A 70 24.09 -10.65 -11.40
N ASN A 71 25.09 -9.83 -11.60
CA ASN A 71 25.66 -8.98 -10.55
C ASN A 71 25.60 -7.48 -10.84
N ARG A 72 25.15 -7.04 -12.02
CA ARG A 72 25.07 -5.62 -12.40
C ARG A 72 23.84 -5.34 -13.23
N ASN A 73 23.21 -4.20 -12.99
CA ASN A 73 22.15 -3.70 -13.85
C ASN A 73 22.29 -2.18 -14.03
N LEU A 74 21.65 -1.68 -15.08
CA LEU A 74 21.54 -0.26 -15.42
C LEU A 74 20.09 0.02 -15.80
N ASN A 75 19.54 1.06 -15.22
CA ASN A 75 18.24 1.62 -15.62
C ASN A 75 18.46 3.05 -16.11
N ILE A 76 17.88 3.38 -17.24
CA ILE A 76 17.86 4.74 -17.79
C ILE A 76 16.41 5.09 -18.04
N SER A 77 15.96 6.29 -17.64
CA SER A 77 14.60 6.73 -17.88
C SER A 77 14.53 8.19 -18.32
N VAL A 78 13.48 8.47 -19.08
CA VAL A 78 13.05 9.83 -19.42
C VAL A 78 11.70 10.06 -18.78
N ASP A 79 11.58 11.09 -17.95
CA ASP A 79 10.33 11.60 -17.40
C ASP A 79 9.95 12.92 -18.02
N TYR A 80 8.66 13.17 -18.13
CA TYR A 80 8.15 14.42 -18.72
C TYR A 80 6.83 14.85 -18.09
N LEU A 81 6.63 16.16 -18.07
CA LEU A 81 5.39 16.83 -17.69
C LEU A 81 5.14 17.99 -18.64
N LEU A 82 4.02 17.92 -19.36
CA LEU A 82 3.47 19.03 -20.10
C LEU A 82 2.19 19.48 -19.40
N LYS A 83 2.05 20.74 -19.11
CA LYS A 83 0.88 21.27 -18.41
C LYS A 83 0.44 22.62 -18.93
N ASN A 84 -0.87 22.80 -19.00
CA ASN A 84 -1.52 24.09 -19.12
C ASN A 84 -2.66 24.19 -18.08
N LYS A 85 -3.55 25.19 -18.23
CA LYS A 85 -4.67 25.40 -17.30
C LYS A 85 -5.65 24.21 -17.21
N LEU A 86 -5.87 23.48 -18.32
CA LEU A 86 -6.89 22.45 -18.44
C LEU A 86 -6.31 21.05 -18.50
N ILE A 87 -5.09 20.90 -19.01
CA ILE A 87 -4.48 19.61 -19.36
C ILE A 87 -3.14 19.46 -18.71
N LYS A 88 -2.89 18.28 -18.11
CA LYS A 88 -1.56 17.81 -17.72
C LYS A 88 -1.32 16.46 -18.40
N PHE A 89 -0.25 16.38 -19.18
CA PHE A 89 0.26 15.11 -19.73
C PHE A 89 1.61 14.84 -19.11
N TYR A 90 1.75 13.69 -18.48
CA TYR A 90 2.98 13.35 -17.76
C TYR A 90 3.22 11.84 -17.78
N GLY A 91 4.47 11.46 -17.65
CA GLY A 91 4.84 10.06 -17.64
C GLY A 91 6.33 9.85 -17.48
N GLU A 92 6.69 8.58 -17.50
CA GLU A 92 8.06 8.11 -17.49
C GLU A 92 8.18 6.86 -18.35
N THR A 93 9.25 6.79 -19.15
CA THR A 93 9.63 5.59 -19.88
C THR A 93 11.05 5.22 -19.52
N ALA A 94 11.24 4.01 -19.06
CA ALA A 94 12.51 3.48 -18.56
C ALA A 94 12.93 2.22 -19.32
N LEU A 95 14.23 2.08 -19.48
CA LEU A 95 14.91 0.94 -20.07
C LEU A 95 15.79 0.27 -19.01
N SER A 96 15.78 -1.04 -18.95
CA SER A 96 16.76 -1.83 -18.20
C SER A 96 17.89 -2.30 -19.13
N ARG A 97 19.04 -2.69 -18.57
CA ARG A 97 20.24 -3.11 -19.30
C ARG A 97 19.99 -4.15 -20.40
N ASN A 98 19.01 -5.02 -20.21
CA ASN A 98 18.61 -6.06 -21.18
C ASN A 98 17.70 -5.54 -22.32
N GLY A 99 17.52 -4.23 -22.46
CA GLY A 99 16.69 -3.59 -23.48
C GLY A 99 15.17 -3.67 -23.23
N ALA A 100 14.73 -4.17 -22.08
CA ALA A 100 13.31 -4.21 -21.76
C ALA A 100 12.79 -2.85 -21.26
N VAL A 101 11.54 -2.54 -21.62
CA VAL A 101 10.90 -1.24 -21.40
C VAL A 101 9.88 -1.32 -20.27
N ALA A 102 9.80 -0.27 -19.45
CA ALA A 102 8.67 0.04 -18.61
C ALA A 102 8.21 1.47 -18.92
N SER A 103 6.93 1.66 -19.15
CA SER A 103 6.36 2.97 -19.51
C SER A 103 5.04 3.20 -18.77
N LEU A 104 4.90 4.39 -18.18
CA LEU A 104 3.70 4.86 -17.47
C LEU A 104 3.38 6.26 -17.99
N ASN A 105 2.19 6.45 -18.54
CA ASN A 105 1.75 7.70 -19.13
C ASN A 105 0.37 8.09 -18.61
N ALA A 106 0.18 9.34 -18.28
CA ALA A 106 -1.06 9.85 -17.73
C ALA A 106 -1.48 11.17 -18.40
N LEU A 107 -2.75 11.28 -18.69
CA LEU A 107 -3.42 12.48 -19.16
C LEU A 107 -4.47 12.88 -18.13
N GLN A 108 -4.26 14.02 -17.48
CA GLN A 108 -5.25 14.62 -16.58
C GLN A 108 -5.93 15.80 -17.27
N LEU A 109 -7.26 15.77 -17.29
CA LEU A 109 -8.11 16.83 -17.78
C LEU A 109 -8.86 17.47 -16.63
N THR A 110 -8.80 18.80 -16.52
CA THR A 110 -9.49 19.56 -15.47
C THR A 110 -10.27 20.71 -16.15
N PRO A 111 -11.37 20.40 -16.85
CA PRO A 111 -12.14 21.40 -17.59
C PRO A 111 -12.82 22.44 -16.68
N ALA A 112 -13.06 22.04 -15.42
CA ALA A 112 -13.61 22.93 -14.40
C ALA A 112 -13.03 22.60 -13.02
N SER A 113 -13.05 23.53 -12.09
CA SER A 113 -12.53 23.33 -10.73
C SER A 113 -13.24 22.22 -9.94
N TYR A 114 -14.48 21.93 -10.31
CA TYR A 114 -15.31 20.89 -9.69
C TYR A 114 -15.24 19.52 -10.38
N PHE A 115 -14.50 19.41 -11.53
CA PHE A 115 -14.41 18.16 -12.28
C PHE A 115 -12.98 17.89 -12.76
N SER A 116 -12.50 16.69 -12.53
CA SER A 116 -11.20 16.20 -13.03
C SER A 116 -11.32 14.77 -13.53
N LEU A 117 -10.72 14.50 -14.67
CA LEU A 117 -10.60 13.17 -15.29
C LEU A 117 -9.13 12.81 -15.43
N LEU A 118 -8.78 11.57 -15.12
CA LEU A 118 -7.44 11.00 -15.27
C LEU A 118 -7.54 9.76 -16.17
N LEU A 119 -6.79 9.75 -17.24
CA LEU A 119 -6.52 8.57 -18.07
C LEU A 119 -5.07 8.18 -17.84
N LEU A 120 -4.80 6.91 -17.56
CA LEU A 120 -3.46 6.41 -17.34
C LEU A 120 -3.28 5.09 -18.08
N TYR A 121 -2.20 4.98 -18.82
CA TYR A 121 -1.78 3.76 -19.50
C TYR A 121 -0.44 3.31 -18.95
N ARG A 122 -0.29 2.00 -18.67
CA ARG A 122 0.95 1.40 -18.24
C ARG A 122 1.31 0.18 -19.07
N TYR A 123 2.58 0.08 -19.38
CA TYR A 123 3.19 -1.05 -20.08
C TYR A 123 4.50 -1.41 -19.38
N TYR A 124 4.58 -2.58 -18.79
CA TYR A 124 5.80 -3.09 -18.16
C TYR A 124 6.15 -4.43 -18.78
N ASP A 125 7.22 -4.47 -19.57
CA ASP A 125 7.71 -5.71 -20.20
C ASP A 125 7.98 -6.75 -19.10
N LYS A 126 7.67 -8.01 -19.39
CA LYS A 126 7.95 -9.15 -18.49
C LYS A 126 9.43 -9.28 -18.15
N ARG A 127 10.31 -8.80 -19.03
CA ARG A 127 11.78 -8.83 -18.88
C ARG A 127 12.35 -7.58 -18.20
N TYR A 128 11.53 -6.53 -17.93
CA TYR A 128 12.02 -5.31 -17.31
C TYR A 128 12.54 -5.61 -15.90
N GLN A 129 13.71 -5.06 -15.58
CA GLN A 129 14.46 -5.34 -14.36
C GLN A 129 14.84 -4.04 -13.66
N ALA A 130 14.24 -3.79 -12.49
CA ALA A 130 14.57 -2.67 -11.62
C ALA A 130 14.41 -3.09 -10.16
N PHE A 131 15.43 -2.91 -9.32
CA PHE A 131 15.34 -3.18 -7.88
C PHE A 131 14.61 -2.05 -7.14
N PHE A 132 14.82 -0.81 -7.58
CA PHE A 132 14.25 0.37 -6.92
C PHE A 132 13.03 0.93 -7.65
N GLY A 133 12.54 0.24 -8.69
CA GLY A 133 11.36 0.68 -9.43
C GLY A 133 10.11 0.59 -8.57
N ASN A 134 9.43 1.73 -8.44
CA ASN A 134 8.10 1.80 -7.84
C ASN A 134 7.21 2.65 -8.75
N ALA A 135 6.14 2.05 -9.26
CA ALA A 135 5.20 2.71 -10.15
C ALA A 135 3.77 2.22 -9.88
N PHE A 136 2.78 2.95 -10.40
CA PHE A 136 1.40 2.54 -10.32
C PHE A 136 1.21 1.17 -11.01
N SER A 137 0.94 0.14 -10.23
CA SER A 137 0.93 -1.25 -10.66
C SER A 137 -0.02 -2.08 -9.80
N GLN A 138 -0.59 -3.12 -10.38
CA GLN A 138 -1.31 -4.17 -9.67
C GLN A 138 -0.38 -5.29 -9.19
N ASN A 139 0.83 -5.32 -9.69
CA ASN A 139 1.90 -6.21 -9.26
C ASN A 139 2.76 -5.55 -8.19
N SER A 140 3.48 -6.34 -7.38
CA SER A 140 4.43 -5.83 -6.38
C SER A 140 5.73 -5.29 -6.99
N ALA A 141 6.03 -5.62 -8.25
CA ALA A 141 7.19 -5.16 -8.98
C ALA A 141 6.78 -4.59 -10.33
N VAL A 142 7.53 -3.60 -10.82
CA VAL A 142 7.30 -2.93 -12.11
C VAL A 142 7.77 -3.83 -13.25
N ARG A 143 6.99 -4.87 -13.55
CA ARG A 143 7.22 -5.80 -14.68
C ARG A 143 6.00 -6.64 -14.94
N ASN A 144 5.92 -7.23 -16.15
CA ASN A 144 4.89 -8.19 -16.54
C ASN A 144 3.47 -7.65 -16.31
N GLU A 145 3.21 -6.41 -16.70
CA GLU A 145 1.89 -5.81 -16.55
C GLU A 145 1.58 -4.80 -17.65
N GLN A 146 0.37 -4.86 -18.15
CA GLN A 146 -0.21 -3.85 -19.03
C GLN A 146 -1.57 -3.47 -18.48
N GLY A 147 -1.91 -2.19 -18.49
CA GLY A 147 -3.20 -1.78 -17.97
C GLY A 147 -3.59 -0.37 -18.35
N MET A 148 -4.88 -0.13 -18.29
CA MET A 148 -5.50 1.16 -18.50
C MET A 148 -6.35 1.51 -17.28
N TYR A 149 -6.13 2.69 -16.75
CA TYR A 149 -6.87 3.24 -15.63
C TYR A 149 -7.60 4.51 -16.08
N ILE A 150 -8.85 4.61 -15.70
CA ILE A 150 -9.67 5.81 -15.86
C ILE A 150 -10.18 6.19 -14.48
N GLY A 151 -9.88 7.40 -14.05
CA GLY A 151 -10.32 7.94 -12.76
C GLY A 151 -11.03 9.27 -12.94
N MET A 152 -12.07 9.52 -12.17
CA MET A 152 -12.73 10.81 -12.13
C MET A 152 -12.94 11.30 -10.71
N GLN A 153 -12.91 12.61 -10.56
CA GLN A 153 -13.35 13.31 -9.35
C GLN A 153 -14.32 14.40 -9.74
N TRP A 154 -15.47 14.43 -9.08
CA TRP A 154 -16.53 15.38 -9.34
C TRP A 154 -17.11 15.91 -8.03
N THR A 155 -17.25 17.23 -7.94
CA THR A 155 -17.86 17.95 -6.82
C THR A 155 -19.12 18.65 -7.32
N PRO A 156 -20.25 17.90 -7.50
CA PRO A 156 -21.46 18.42 -8.15
C PRO A 156 -22.11 19.53 -7.34
N PHE A 157 -22.03 19.43 -6.03
CA PHE A 157 -22.60 20.39 -5.08
C PHE A 157 -21.60 20.67 -3.97
N ALA A 158 -21.76 21.81 -3.31
CA ALA A 158 -21.02 22.12 -2.09
C ALA A 158 -21.15 20.96 -1.08
N ARG A 159 -20.03 20.56 -0.46
CA ARG A 159 -19.97 19.50 0.56
C ARG A 159 -20.05 18.06 0.05
N TRP A 160 -20.30 17.82 -1.25
CA TRP A 160 -20.34 16.49 -1.86
C TRP A 160 -19.17 16.31 -2.85
N LYS A 161 -18.47 15.20 -2.73
CA LYS A 161 -17.42 14.82 -3.66
C LYS A 161 -17.60 13.35 -4.05
N LEU A 162 -17.69 13.11 -5.35
CA LEU A 162 -17.71 11.77 -5.93
C LEU A 162 -16.34 11.47 -6.53
N SER A 163 -15.78 10.32 -6.19
CA SER A 163 -14.56 9.79 -6.78
C SER A 163 -14.85 8.39 -7.32
N ALA A 164 -14.48 8.13 -8.56
CA ALA A 164 -14.66 6.82 -9.16
C ALA A 164 -13.46 6.46 -10.02
N TYR A 165 -13.16 5.16 -10.12
CA TYR A 165 -12.21 4.68 -11.10
C TYR A 165 -12.54 3.29 -11.63
N ALA A 166 -12.02 3.00 -12.80
CA ALA A 166 -11.93 1.68 -13.42
C ALA A 166 -10.47 1.42 -13.79
N ASP A 167 -9.94 0.27 -13.42
CA ASP A 167 -8.62 -0.23 -13.77
C ASP A 167 -8.77 -1.62 -14.42
N VAL A 168 -8.34 -1.73 -15.68
CA VAL A 168 -8.33 -3.01 -16.41
C VAL A 168 -6.90 -3.33 -16.75
N PHE A 169 -6.47 -4.55 -16.46
CA PHE A 169 -5.07 -4.94 -16.60
C PHE A 169 -4.91 -6.41 -16.98
N ARG A 170 -3.74 -6.69 -17.56
CA ARG A 170 -3.32 -8.06 -17.89
C ARG A 170 -1.87 -8.29 -17.49
N PHE A 171 -1.57 -9.54 -17.26
CA PHE A 171 -0.22 -10.05 -17.02
C PHE A 171 0.17 -10.98 -18.17
N PRO A 172 0.99 -10.53 -19.13
CA PRO A 172 1.35 -11.29 -20.32
C PRO A 172 2.14 -12.57 -20.05
N TRP A 173 2.74 -12.71 -18.87
CA TRP A 173 3.50 -13.87 -18.44
C TRP A 173 2.97 -14.43 -17.12
N LEU A 174 3.40 -15.64 -16.78
CA LEU A 174 3.07 -16.36 -15.56
C LEU A 174 3.41 -15.54 -14.31
N LYS A 175 2.71 -15.82 -13.21
CA LYS A 175 2.98 -15.30 -11.87
C LYS A 175 3.03 -16.44 -10.87
N TYR A 176 3.53 -16.17 -9.69
CA TYR A 176 3.44 -17.14 -8.60
C TYR A 176 1.99 -17.60 -8.40
N GLY A 177 1.76 -18.91 -8.49
CA GLY A 177 0.43 -19.50 -8.38
C GLY A 177 -0.50 -19.26 -9.57
N VAL A 178 0.02 -18.84 -10.75
CA VAL A 178 -0.78 -18.62 -11.98
C VAL A 178 0.02 -19.11 -13.18
N ASP A 179 -0.40 -20.23 -13.77
CA ASP A 179 0.34 -20.95 -14.80
C ASP A 179 -0.03 -20.55 -16.24
N ALA A 180 -0.75 -19.45 -16.41
CA ALA A 180 -1.11 -18.88 -17.70
C ALA A 180 -1.06 -17.35 -17.65
N PRO A 181 -0.97 -16.64 -18.81
CA PRO A 181 -1.28 -15.22 -18.91
C PRO A 181 -2.65 -14.93 -18.30
N SER A 182 -2.78 -13.89 -17.53
CA SER A 182 -3.97 -13.62 -16.75
C SER A 182 -4.42 -12.17 -16.82
N THR A 183 -5.70 -11.93 -16.56
CA THR A 183 -6.33 -10.61 -16.58
C THR A 183 -6.92 -10.25 -15.23
N GLY A 184 -7.26 -8.98 -15.09
CA GLY A 184 -7.99 -8.51 -13.93
C GLY A 184 -8.64 -7.15 -14.17
N LYS A 185 -9.57 -6.83 -13.30
CA LYS A 185 -10.27 -5.53 -13.29
C LYS A 185 -10.57 -5.10 -11.86
N GLU A 186 -10.55 -3.81 -11.67
CA GLU A 186 -10.85 -3.19 -10.39
C GLU A 186 -11.67 -1.94 -10.60
N TYR A 187 -12.75 -1.80 -9.84
CA TYR A 187 -13.63 -0.63 -9.85
C TYR A 187 -13.77 -0.09 -8.45
N MET A 188 -13.85 1.22 -8.34
CA MET A 188 -14.10 1.90 -7.07
C MET A 188 -15.07 3.06 -7.27
N LEU A 189 -15.99 3.20 -6.34
CA LEU A 189 -16.86 4.35 -6.19
C LEU A 189 -16.78 4.84 -4.75
N GLN A 190 -16.52 6.12 -4.55
CA GLN A 190 -16.52 6.75 -3.24
C GLN A 190 -17.32 8.03 -3.26
N LEU A 191 -18.22 8.17 -2.31
CA LEU A 191 -18.98 9.37 -2.04
C LEU A 191 -18.54 9.95 -0.70
N ASP A 192 -17.99 11.16 -0.73
CA ASP A 192 -17.64 11.94 0.46
C ASP A 192 -18.71 13.00 0.70
N TYR A 193 -19.13 13.15 1.95
CA TYR A 193 -20.05 14.18 2.40
C TYR A 193 -19.49 14.91 3.61
N THR A 194 -19.35 16.23 3.50
CA THR A 194 -18.77 17.10 4.55
C THR A 194 -19.79 18.19 4.91
N PRO A 195 -20.85 17.87 5.70
CA PRO A 195 -21.92 18.81 6.02
C PRO A 195 -21.44 20.01 6.81
N SER A 196 -20.39 19.84 7.62
CA SER A 196 -19.78 20.91 8.43
C SER A 196 -18.27 20.74 8.48
N ARG A 197 -17.58 21.72 9.06
CA ARG A 197 -16.11 21.62 9.32
C ARG A 197 -15.76 20.51 10.30
N ASN A 198 -16.72 20.10 11.13
CA ASN A 198 -16.51 19.14 12.20
C ASN A 198 -16.90 17.72 11.83
N LEU A 199 -17.65 17.51 10.74
CA LEU A 199 -18.13 16.20 10.33
C LEU A 199 -17.77 15.91 8.89
N SER A 200 -17.10 14.77 8.66
CA SER A 200 -16.81 14.20 7.35
C SER A 200 -17.22 12.74 7.34
N VAL A 201 -18.01 12.36 6.37
CA VAL A 201 -18.48 10.98 6.17
C VAL A 201 -18.12 10.54 4.76
N TYR A 202 -17.68 9.30 4.60
CA TYR A 202 -17.61 8.70 3.28
C TYR A 202 -18.14 7.28 3.24
N VAL A 203 -18.64 6.91 2.06
CA VAL A 203 -18.96 5.53 1.71
C VAL A 203 -18.15 5.15 0.48
N ARG A 204 -17.46 4.01 0.55
CA ARG A 204 -16.65 3.49 -0.54
C ARG A 204 -17.05 2.05 -0.86
N TYR A 205 -17.36 1.81 -2.11
CA TYR A 205 -17.51 0.48 -2.66
C TYR A 205 -16.35 0.18 -3.59
N LYS A 206 -15.78 -1.03 -3.48
CA LYS A 206 -14.69 -1.50 -4.32
C LYS A 206 -14.98 -2.93 -4.79
N TYR A 207 -14.86 -3.14 -6.09
CA TYR A 207 -14.93 -4.44 -6.73
C TYR A 207 -13.58 -4.77 -7.36
N LYS A 208 -13.08 -5.99 -7.14
CA LYS A 208 -11.85 -6.48 -7.73
C LYS A 208 -12.02 -7.91 -8.21
N GLN A 209 -11.63 -8.16 -9.45
CA GLN A 209 -11.58 -9.48 -10.05
C GLN A 209 -10.15 -9.74 -10.53
N ARG A 210 -9.64 -10.94 -10.28
CA ARG A 210 -8.36 -11.43 -10.81
C ARG A 210 -8.46 -12.90 -11.18
N GLU A 211 -7.68 -13.28 -12.17
CA GLU A 211 -7.40 -14.66 -12.48
C GLU A 211 -6.16 -15.10 -11.67
N ASN A 212 -6.37 -16.05 -10.80
CA ASN A 212 -5.36 -16.86 -10.14
C ASN A 212 -5.45 -18.28 -10.70
N ILE A 213 -4.95 -19.31 -9.99
CA ILE A 213 -5.22 -20.73 -10.29
C ILE A 213 -6.73 -20.90 -10.51
N THR A 214 -7.53 -20.31 -9.61
CA THR A 214 -8.98 -20.17 -9.74
C THR A 214 -9.34 -18.70 -9.81
N PRO A 215 -10.16 -18.26 -10.79
CA PRO A 215 -10.63 -16.89 -10.85
C PRO A 215 -11.41 -16.52 -9.58
N TYR A 216 -11.13 -15.35 -9.05
CA TYR A 216 -11.84 -14.84 -7.89
C TYR A 216 -12.34 -13.41 -8.10
N HIS A 217 -13.37 -13.05 -7.37
CA HIS A 217 -13.79 -11.67 -7.22
C HIS A 217 -14.03 -11.31 -5.75
N GLN A 218 -13.75 -10.07 -5.45
CA GLN A 218 -13.85 -9.51 -4.11
C GLN A 218 -14.63 -8.20 -4.17
N GLN A 219 -15.59 -8.05 -3.27
CA GLN A 219 -16.35 -6.84 -3.06
C GLN A 219 -16.07 -6.33 -1.66
N ARG A 220 -15.83 -5.02 -1.55
CA ARG A 220 -15.64 -4.36 -0.26
C ARG A 220 -16.52 -3.12 -0.17
N LEU A 221 -17.20 -2.98 0.95
CA LEU A 221 -17.91 -1.78 1.33
C LEU A 221 -17.27 -1.23 2.60
N ARG A 222 -16.91 0.06 2.59
CA ARG A 222 -16.42 0.76 3.77
C ARG A 222 -17.23 2.03 3.97
N MET A 223 -17.69 2.25 5.18
CA MET A 223 -18.28 3.49 5.64
C MET A 223 -17.42 4.05 6.75
N GLN A 224 -17.18 5.37 6.75
CA GLN A 224 -16.43 6.02 7.81
C GLN A 224 -17.01 7.40 8.10
N ALA A 225 -17.14 7.71 9.37
CA ALA A 225 -17.47 9.05 9.87
C ALA A 225 -16.31 9.54 10.74
N LEU A 226 -15.86 10.76 10.49
CA LEU A 226 -14.93 11.49 11.33
C LEU A 226 -15.66 12.70 11.91
N TYR A 227 -15.76 12.77 13.23
CA TYR A 227 -16.43 13.85 13.93
C TYR A 227 -15.49 14.49 14.95
N THR A 228 -15.26 15.78 14.79
CA THR A 228 -14.48 16.62 15.72
C THR A 228 -15.44 17.28 16.71
N ILE A 229 -15.53 16.72 17.92
CA ILE A 229 -16.43 17.24 18.97
C ILE A 229 -15.95 18.59 19.45
N SER A 230 -14.64 18.71 19.68
CA SER A 230 -13.99 19.94 20.13
C SER A 230 -12.58 20.06 19.57
N SER A 231 -11.87 21.14 19.84
CA SER A 231 -10.46 21.29 19.50
C SER A 231 -9.58 20.16 20.07
N SER A 232 -10.04 19.50 21.12
CA SER A 232 -9.30 18.48 21.87
C SER A 232 -9.78 17.06 21.62
N VAL A 233 -11.02 16.84 21.12
CA VAL A 233 -11.62 15.51 21.01
C VAL A 233 -12.13 15.23 19.59
N SER A 234 -11.70 14.11 19.02
CA SER A 234 -12.17 13.60 17.74
C SER A 234 -12.64 12.15 17.83
N LEU A 235 -13.68 11.83 17.12
CA LEU A 235 -14.20 10.47 16.97
C LEU A 235 -14.05 10.01 15.54
N ARG A 236 -13.68 8.74 15.36
CA ARG A 236 -13.69 8.06 14.07
C ARG A 236 -14.43 6.75 14.22
N THR A 237 -15.55 6.64 13.54
CA THR A 237 -16.35 5.40 13.44
C THR A 237 -16.16 4.82 12.05
N SER A 238 -15.92 3.54 11.93
CA SER A 238 -15.86 2.85 10.63
C SER A 238 -16.58 1.51 10.68
N ALA A 239 -17.21 1.17 9.55
CA ALA A 239 -17.81 -0.13 9.30
C ALA A 239 -17.30 -0.65 7.96
N ASP A 240 -16.79 -1.87 7.95
CA ASP A 240 -16.21 -2.55 6.80
C ASP A 240 -16.94 -3.86 6.55
N GLY A 241 -17.30 -4.11 5.30
CA GLY A 241 -17.83 -5.39 4.84
C GLY A 241 -17.02 -5.90 3.65
N ILE A 242 -16.77 -7.20 3.61
CA ILE A 242 -16.06 -7.86 2.52
C ILE A 242 -16.82 -9.14 2.13
N CYS A 243 -16.92 -9.36 0.82
CA CYS A 243 -17.37 -10.61 0.24
C CYS A 243 -16.32 -11.07 -0.77
N TYR A 244 -15.89 -12.31 -0.64
CA TYR A 244 -14.91 -12.95 -1.51
C TYR A 244 -15.53 -14.21 -2.10
N THR A 245 -15.43 -14.40 -3.42
CA THR A 245 -15.95 -15.57 -4.11
C THR A 245 -14.83 -16.14 -4.99
N GLU A 246 -14.57 -17.43 -4.85
CA GLU A 246 -13.63 -18.21 -5.66
C GLU A 246 -14.22 -19.59 -5.88
N ALA A 247 -14.20 -20.12 -7.11
CA ALA A 247 -14.75 -21.43 -7.46
C ALA A 247 -16.17 -21.68 -6.92
N ASN A 248 -17.05 -20.67 -6.95
CA ASN A 248 -18.42 -20.67 -6.40
C ASN A 248 -18.52 -20.70 -4.87
N GLU A 249 -17.41 -20.81 -4.15
CA GLU A 249 -17.39 -20.67 -2.69
C GLU A 249 -17.40 -19.18 -2.30
N LYS A 250 -18.31 -18.82 -1.40
CA LYS A 250 -18.45 -17.47 -0.90
C LYS A 250 -17.97 -17.40 0.55
N SER A 251 -17.10 -16.45 0.83
CA SER A 251 -16.65 -16.10 2.17
C SER A 251 -16.95 -14.64 2.44
N ARG A 252 -17.33 -14.33 3.67
CA ARG A 252 -17.70 -12.98 4.09
C ARG A 252 -16.95 -12.56 5.33
N GLY A 253 -16.87 -11.26 5.52
CA GLY A 253 -16.34 -10.69 6.74
C GLY A 253 -16.89 -9.29 6.98
N TRP A 254 -16.91 -8.88 8.24
CA TRP A 254 -17.26 -7.53 8.65
C TRP A 254 -16.38 -7.09 9.83
N MET A 255 -16.25 -5.78 9.98
CA MET A 255 -15.59 -5.13 11.09
C MET A 255 -16.28 -3.82 11.40
N ILE A 256 -16.49 -3.54 12.67
CA ILE A 256 -16.92 -2.24 13.17
C ILE A 256 -15.84 -1.74 14.11
N ALA A 257 -15.39 -0.51 13.91
CA ALA A 257 -14.35 0.08 14.72
C ALA A 257 -14.70 1.51 15.15
N GLN A 258 -14.32 1.84 16.38
CA GLN A 258 -14.42 3.16 16.98
C GLN A 258 -13.06 3.61 17.47
N SER A 259 -12.64 4.82 17.10
CA SER A 259 -11.46 5.46 17.67
C SER A 259 -11.86 6.78 18.33
N VAL A 260 -11.22 7.08 19.44
CA VAL A 260 -11.35 8.33 20.17
C VAL A 260 -9.96 8.95 20.29
N GLY A 261 -9.77 10.09 19.64
CA GLY A 261 -8.55 10.88 19.76
C GLY A 261 -8.76 12.00 20.77
N TRP A 262 -7.83 12.12 21.71
CA TRP A 262 -7.78 13.20 22.70
C TRP A 262 -6.42 13.91 22.64
N LYS A 263 -6.49 15.21 22.38
CA LYS A 263 -5.32 16.10 22.31
C LYS A 263 -5.69 17.45 22.94
N PRO A 264 -5.54 17.60 24.26
CA PRO A 264 -5.83 18.85 24.94
C PRO A 264 -4.93 19.98 24.42
N VAL A 265 -5.42 21.21 24.52
CA VAL A 265 -4.71 22.38 23.99
C VAL A 265 -3.54 22.78 24.91
N ASP A 266 -3.74 22.70 26.22
CA ASP A 266 -2.83 23.20 27.23
C ASP A 266 -1.83 22.18 27.75
N VAL A 267 -1.95 20.92 27.36
CA VAL A 267 -1.08 19.83 27.82
C VAL A 267 -0.41 19.18 26.62
N PRO A 268 0.91 18.99 26.61
CA PRO A 268 1.65 18.44 25.47
C PRO A 268 1.50 16.89 25.38
N VAL A 269 0.27 16.42 25.53
CA VAL A 269 -0.09 14.99 25.49
C VAL A 269 -1.08 14.73 24.39
N GLN A 270 -0.95 13.59 23.74
CA GLN A 270 -1.92 13.08 22.77
C GLN A 270 -2.16 11.61 23.03
N THR A 271 -3.44 11.23 23.11
CA THR A 271 -3.88 9.86 23.32
C THR A 271 -4.91 9.48 22.25
N ASP A 272 -4.82 8.27 21.75
CA ASP A 272 -5.81 7.69 20.86
C ASP A 272 -6.18 6.29 21.36
N PHE A 273 -7.44 6.09 21.64
CA PHE A 273 -8.03 4.79 21.99
C PHE A 273 -8.75 4.23 20.76
N HIS A 274 -8.59 2.96 20.49
CA HIS A 274 -9.21 2.25 19.39
C HIS A 274 -9.80 0.92 19.87
N ILE A 275 -11.03 0.66 19.48
CA ILE A 275 -11.70 -0.63 19.66
C ILE A 275 -12.27 -1.08 18.32
N ALA A 276 -12.10 -2.36 17.98
CA ALA A 276 -12.71 -2.95 16.79
C ALA A 276 -13.21 -4.37 17.09
N GLY A 277 -14.45 -4.65 16.72
CA GLY A 277 -15.02 -6.00 16.68
C GLY A 277 -15.00 -6.51 15.24
N PHE A 278 -14.58 -7.74 15.03
CA PHE A 278 -14.48 -8.33 13.70
C PHE A 278 -14.94 -9.79 13.66
N HIS A 279 -15.49 -10.16 12.49
CA HIS A 279 -15.81 -11.53 12.12
C HIS A 279 -15.54 -11.75 10.65
N THR A 280 -14.74 -12.76 10.30
CA THR A 280 -14.47 -13.16 8.93
C THR A 280 -14.41 -14.67 8.83
N ASP A 281 -14.91 -15.22 7.72
CA ASP A 281 -14.99 -16.67 7.52
C ASP A 281 -13.60 -17.32 7.35
N ASN A 282 -12.67 -16.59 6.71
CA ASN A 282 -11.31 -17.09 6.47
C ASN A 282 -10.30 -15.95 6.25
N TYR A 283 -9.01 -16.31 6.03
CA TYR A 283 -7.92 -15.36 5.80
C TYR A 283 -8.09 -14.52 4.52
N ARG A 284 -8.84 -14.99 3.50
CA ARG A 284 -9.08 -14.23 2.25
C ARG A 284 -10.03 -13.06 2.46
N THR A 285 -10.87 -13.13 3.50
CA THR A 285 -11.78 -12.07 3.92
C THR A 285 -11.24 -11.21 5.05
N ARG A 286 -9.91 -11.26 5.32
CA ARG A 286 -9.29 -10.40 6.34
C ARG A 286 -9.54 -8.91 6.07
N ILE A 287 -9.76 -8.17 7.15
CA ILE A 287 -10.02 -6.73 7.12
C ILE A 287 -8.93 -6.01 7.88
N SER A 288 -8.41 -4.93 7.28
CA SER A 288 -7.40 -4.09 7.93
C SER A 288 -8.07 -2.90 8.60
N SER A 289 -7.72 -2.66 9.86
CA SER A 289 -8.15 -1.49 10.61
C SER A 289 -7.05 -0.44 10.67
N TYR A 290 -7.45 0.82 10.52
CA TYR A 290 -6.55 1.91 10.81
C TYR A 290 -6.61 2.24 12.30
N GLU A 291 -5.51 2.03 12.98
CA GLU A 291 -5.25 2.50 14.34
C GLU A 291 -4.04 3.44 14.33
N LYS A 292 -4.07 4.46 15.19
CA LYS A 292 -2.95 5.38 15.26
C LYS A 292 -1.70 4.66 15.75
N ASN A 293 -0.58 4.94 15.08
CA ASN A 293 0.69 4.33 15.40
C ASN A 293 1.70 5.34 15.91
N ILE A 294 2.77 4.86 16.53
CA ILE A 294 3.93 5.68 16.86
C ILE A 294 4.69 6.04 15.58
N LEU A 295 5.45 7.11 15.62
CA LEU A 295 6.28 7.53 14.50
C LEU A 295 7.26 6.41 14.09
N TYR A 296 7.49 6.22 12.80
CA TYR A 296 8.32 5.16 12.19
C TYR A 296 7.77 3.73 12.29
N ALA A 297 6.61 3.50 12.87
CA ALA A 297 5.92 2.21 12.81
C ALA A 297 4.83 2.25 11.73
N PHE A 298 5.09 1.62 10.58
CA PHE A 298 4.22 1.69 9.38
C PHE A 298 3.41 0.40 9.18
N ASN A 299 2.88 -0.16 10.25
CA ASN A 299 2.04 -1.34 10.14
C ASN A 299 0.56 -0.96 10.24
N MET A 300 -0.25 -1.56 9.39
CA MET A 300 -1.70 -1.56 9.47
C MET A 300 -2.14 -2.99 9.79
N PRO A 301 -2.61 -3.28 11.00
CA PRO A 301 -2.99 -4.62 11.39
C PRO A 301 -4.16 -5.11 10.55
N SER A 302 -4.12 -6.39 10.20
CA SER A 302 -5.17 -7.11 9.49
C SER A 302 -5.69 -8.23 10.37
N PHE A 303 -7.01 -8.37 10.43
CA PHE A 303 -7.69 -9.32 11.30
C PHE A 303 -8.50 -10.31 10.48
N TYR A 304 -8.52 -11.57 10.92
CA TYR A 304 -9.35 -12.63 10.37
C TYR A 304 -9.81 -13.57 11.48
N GLY A 305 -10.93 -14.28 11.25
CA GLY A 305 -11.62 -15.05 12.27
C GLY A 305 -12.58 -14.18 13.08
N LYS A 306 -12.80 -14.49 14.35
CA LYS A 306 -13.71 -13.79 15.26
C LYS A 306 -12.94 -13.19 16.42
N GLY A 307 -13.15 -11.92 16.73
CA GLY A 307 -12.48 -11.33 17.85
C GLY A 307 -12.70 -9.85 18.07
N VAL A 308 -11.94 -9.33 19.03
CA VAL A 308 -11.93 -7.91 19.39
C VAL A 308 -10.50 -7.41 19.44
N ARG A 309 -10.27 -6.25 18.88
CA ARG A 309 -9.00 -5.50 18.96
C ARG A 309 -9.16 -4.28 19.83
N LEU A 310 -8.27 -4.09 20.78
CA LEU A 310 -8.07 -2.87 21.55
C LEU A 310 -6.71 -2.30 21.23
N ALA A 311 -6.59 -0.99 21.04
CA ALA A 311 -5.31 -0.33 20.94
C ALA A 311 -5.35 1.03 21.64
N LEU A 312 -4.27 1.34 22.34
CA LEU A 312 -4.05 2.61 23.00
C LEU A 312 -2.72 3.16 22.54
N SER A 313 -2.73 4.33 21.91
CA SER A 313 -1.52 5.07 21.60
C SER A 313 -1.44 6.34 22.45
N PHE A 314 -0.23 6.59 22.94
CA PHE A 314 0.08 7.71 23.81
C PHE A 314 1.32 8.43 23.27
N ARG A 315 1.31 9.76 23.30
CA ARG A 315 2.46 10.60 23.00
C ARG A 315 2.52 11.74 24.01
N TRP A 316 3.70 11.96 24.54
CA TRP A 316 4.02 13.07 25.44
C TRP A 316 5.23 13.83 24.91
N ASP A 317 5.04 15.09 24.58
CA ASP A 317 6.11 16.01 24.20
C ASP A 317 6.59 16.73 25.49
N ILE A 318 7.55 16.09 26.21
CA ILE A 318 8.04 16.53 27.53
C ILE A 318 8.64 17.93 27.45
N VAL A 319 9.49 18.14 26.45
CA VAL A 319 10.02 19.44 26.03
C VAL A 319 10.08 19.50 24.50
N LYS A 320 10.36 20.65 23.92
CA LYS A 320 10.42 20.81 22.44
C LYS A 320 11.36 19.82 21.75
N GLN A 321 12.42 19.41 22.44
CA GLN A 321 13.43 18.50 21.94
C GLN A 321 13.13 17.02 22.26
N LEU A 322 12.39 16.72 23.35
CA LEU A 322 12.22 15.37 23.84
C LEU A 322 10.75 14.94 23.81
N SER A 323 10.46 13.86 23.10
CA SER A 323 9.14 13.23 23.12
C SER A 323 9.21 11.73 23.35
N VAL A 324 8.25 11.24 24.11
CA VAL A 324 8.03 9.80 24.36
C VAL A 324 6.73 9.40 23.71
N SER A 325 6.72 8.27 23.01
CA SER A 325 5.50 7.69 22.47
C SER A 325 5.44 6.21 22.82
N ALA A 326 4.25 5.73 23.11
CA ALA A 326 3.98 4.32 23.37
C ALA A 326 2.68 3.90 22.64
N LYS A 327 2.63 2.66 22.22
CA LYS A 327 1.41 2.02 21.73
C LYS A 327 1.30 0.64 22.34
N LEU A 328 0.12 0.35 22.87
CA LEU A 328 -0.29 -0.95 23.38
C LEU A 328 -1.39 -1.48 22.45
N GLY A 329 -1.26 -2.70 22.02
CA GLY A 329 -2.26 -3.38 21.22
C GLY A 329 -2.61 -4.71 21.85
N TYR A 330 -3.89 -5.03 21.92
CA TYR A 330 -4.43 -6.26 22.47
C TYR A 330 -5.49 -6.81 21.54
N THR A 331 -5.30 -8.03 21.06
CA THR A 331 -6.28 -8.73 20.21
C THR A 331 -6.70 -10.02 20.91
N TYR A 332 -7.98 -10.18 21.11
CA TYR A 332 -8.61 -11.40 21.58
C TYR A 332 -9.28 -12.10 20.41
N TYR A 333 -9.04 -13.40 20.24
CA TYR A 333 -9.68 -14.25 19.25
C TYR A 333 -10.62 -15.24 19.95
N ALA A 334 -11.89 -15.28 19.51
CA ALA A 334 -12.89 -16.16 20.08
C ALA A 334 -13.02 -17.50 19.36
N ASP A 335 -12.26 -17.72 18.29
CA ASP A 335 -12.38 -18.86 17.37
C ASP A 335 -11.11 -19.73 17.29
N ARG A 336 -10.14 -19.49 18.17
CA ARG A 336 -8.86 -20.24 18.14
C ARG A 336 -8.15 -20.19 19.48
N ASP A 337 -7.34 -21.22 19.74
CA ASP A 337 -6.50 -21.35 20.92
C ASP A 337 -5.01 -21.13 20.61
N VAL A 338 -4.67 -20.87 19.33
CA VAL A 338 -3.31 -20.59 18.88
C VAL A 338 -3.34 -19.45 17.88
N VAL A 339 -2.43 -18.48 18.01
CA VAL A 339 -2.30 -17.31 17.14
C VAL A 339 -0.91 -17.30 16.49
N GLY A 340 -0.86 -17.17 15.17
CA GLY A 340 0.39 -17.21 14.41
C GLY A 340 0.66 -18.58 13.81
N THR A 341 1.85 -18.74 13.24
CA THR A 341 2.30 -20.00 12.62
C THR A 341 3.82 -20.14 12.77
N ASP A 342 4.32 -21.38 12.77
CA ASP A 342 5.74 -21.68 12.88
C ASP A 342 6.39 -21.06 14.14
N LEU A 343 7.55 -20.43 13.94
CA LEU A 343 8.33 -19.80 14.99
C LEU A 343 7.72 -18.50 15.56
N GLU A 344 6.59 -18.03 15.02
CA GLU A 344 5.82 -16.88 15.51
C GLU A 344 4.51 -17.32 16.17
N GLU A 345 4.37 -18.61 16.46
CA GLU A 345 3.21 -19.17 17.13
C GLU A 345 3.15 -18.73 18.60
N ILE A 346 1.96 -18.35 19.03
CA ILE A 346 1.64 -17.94 20.39
C ILE A 346 0.57 -18.91 20.89
N GLU A 347 0.87 -19.65 21.94
CA GLU A 347 -0.14 -20.45 22.64
C GLU A 347 -1.18 -19.53 23.30
N GLY A 348 -2.44 -19.87 23.11
CA GLY A 348 -3.57 -19.08 23.58
C GLY A 348 -4.22 -18.22 22.48
N ASN A 349 -5.29 -17.55 22.85
CA ASN A 349 -6.16 -16.78 21.97
C ASN A 349 -5.92 -15.27 22.02
N ILE A 350 -4.82 -14.84 22.64
CA ILE A 350 -4.49 -13.44 22.87
C ILE A 350 -3.19 -13.09 22.15
N LYS A 351 -3.20 -11.99 21.41
CA LYS A 351 -2.01 -11.38 20.86
C LYS A 351 -1.86 -9.96 21.41
N ALA A 352 -0.77 -9.72 22.13
CA ALA A 352 -0.39 -8.38 22.60
C ALA A 352 0.80 -7.85 21.79
N ASP A 353 0.80 -6.57 21.51
CA ASP A 353 1.91 -5.85 20.86
C ASP A 353 2.18 -4.54 21.61
N ILE A 354 3.46 -4.26 21.85
CA ILE A 354 3.92 -3.06 22.54
C ILE A 354 5.00 -2.40 21.69
N TYR A 355 4.82 -1.12 21.44
CA TYR A 355 5.80 -0.29 20.76
C TYR A 355 6.13 0.91 21.62
N THR A 356 7.40 1.26 21.74
CA THR A 356 7.88 2.45 22.45
C THR A 356 8.86 3.21 21.59
N LEU A 357 8.83 4.53 21.67
CA LEU A 357 9.73 5.41 20.96
C LEU A 357 10.13 6.60 21.85
N LEU A 358 11.42 6.73 22.09
CA LEU A 358 12.03 7.94 22.62
C LEU A 358 12.64 8.72 21.47
N ARG A 359 12.27 9.97 21.33
CA ARG A 359 12.77 10.86 20.28
C ARG A 359 13.41 12.08 20.87
N TRP A 360 14.69 12.28 20.57
CA TRP A 360 15.46 13.47 20.90
C TRP A 360 15.84 14.21 19.63
N LYS A 361 15.60 15.54 19.62
CA LYS A 361 15.99 16.45 18.53
C LYS A 361 17.08 17.37 19.05
N PHE A 362 18.19 17.46 18.33
CA PHE A 362 19.28 18.40 18.66
C PHE A 362 19.07 19.72 17.92
#